data_af035fd83295bebe9bf905341ff0bdb7
#
_entry.id   af035fd83295bebe9bf905341ff0bdb7
#
_cell.length_a   1.000
_cell.length_b   1.000
_cell.length_c   1.000
_cell.angle_alpha   90.00
_cell.angle_beta   90.00
_cell.angle_gamma   90.00
#
_symmetry.space_group_name_H-M   'P 1'
#
loop_
_entity.id
_entity.type
_entity.pdbx_description
1 polymer ?
#
loop_
_entity_poly.entity_id
_entity_poly.type
_entity_poly.pdbx_seq_one_letter_code
_entity_poly.pdbx_strand_id
1 'polypeptide(L)'
;MKKFVFILTSLLLVSLTACHTGSRLTEEEIARQVRTSIEERHFTIAVDWMRPYGGMPQHVNSNYELKINDDELDSYLPYVGEAYHVPYGGGKGLNFKAQIRNYSVTFAGNNGYIDECDVPNDEDVFYYRINIFNSGKAIIDVWARDRNPISFQGEMVF
;
A
#
# COMPACT_ATOMS: atom_id res chain seq x y z
N MET A 1 17.94 10.04 -59.30
CA MET A 1 16.59 9.87 -58.73
C MET A 1 16.37 8.51 -58.05
N LYS A 2 16.73 7.39 -58.69
CA LYS A 2 16.50 6.05 -58.05
C LYS A 2 17.28 5.82 -56.75
N LYS A 3 18.51 6.34 -56.62
CA LYS A 3 19.30 6.20 -55.37
C LYS A 3 18.78 7.03 -54.21
N PHE A 4 18.14 8.16 -54.45
CA PHE A 4 17.53 9.00 -53.42
C PHE A 4 16.23 8.37 -52.84
N VAL A 5 15.48 7.69 -53.71
CA VAL A 5 14.26 6.97 -53.30
C VAL A 5 14.61 5.79 -52.39
N PHE A 6 15.70 5.06 -52.69
CA PHE A 6 16.17 3.94 -51.83
C PHE A 6 16.66 4.39 -50.46
N ILE A 7 17.28 5.55 -50.33
CA ILE A 7 17.72 6.10 -49.05
C ILE A 7 16.51 6.56 -48.23
N LEU A 8 15.51 7.16 -48.88
CA LEU A 8 14.28 7.63 -48.19
C LEU A 8 13.40 6.45 -47.69
N THR A 9 13.33 5.36 -48.48
CA THR A 9 12.61 4.15 -48.07
C THR A 9 13.33 3.38 -46.96
N SER A 10 14.66 3.38 -46.92
CA SER A 10 15.46 2.77 -45.87
C SER A 10 15.32 3.53 -44.53
N LEU A 11 15.23 4.87 -44.59
CA LEU A 11 15.04 5.71 -43.38
C LEU A 11 13.64 5.58 -42.79
N LEU A 12 12.62 5.29 -43.61
CA LEU A 12 11.24 5.12 -43.18
C LEU A 12 11.01 3.76 -42.50
N LEU A 13 11.80 2.73 -42.79
CA LEU A 13 11.69 1.38 -42.18
C LEU A 13 12.31 1.28 -40.78
N VAL A 14 13.19 2.21 -40.40
CA VAL A 14 13.84 2.22 -39.07
C VAL A 14 12.93 2.84 -37.98
N SER A 15 11.90 3.59 -38.36
CA SER A 15 11.03 4.29 -37.42
C SER A 15 9.86 3.45 -36.84
N LEU A 16 9.72 2.17 -37.23
CA LEU A 16 8.57 1.33 -36.83
C LEU A 16 8.87 0.33 -35.69
N THR A 17 10.05 0.36 -35.07
CA THR A 17 10.41 -0.58 -34.00
C THR A 17 10.28 -0.03 -32.57
N ALA A 18 9.60 1.09 -32.37
CA ALA A 18 9.25 1.58 -31.04
C ALA A 18 7.88 1.02 -30.59
N CYS A 19 7.69 -0.30 -30.61
CA CYS A 19 6.70 -0.94 -29.77
C CYS A 19 7.17 -0.85 -28.32
N HIS A 20 6.75 0.18 -27.63
CA HIS A 20 6.85 0.27 -26.18
C HIS A 20 5.82 -0.71 -25.58
N THR A 21 6.16 -2.00 -25.60
CA THR A 21 5.48 -2.98 -24.74
C THR A 21 5.77 -2.54 -23.32
N GLY A 22 4.76 -2.04 -22.62
CA GLY A 22 4.81 -1.84 -21.19
C GLY A 22 5.23 -3.17 -20.57
N SER A 23 6.52 -3.32 -20.25
CA SER A 23 7.05 -4.53 -19.62
C SER A 23 6.41 -4.61 -18.23
N ARG A 24 5.62 -5.64 -18.00
CA ARG A 24 5.24 -5.99 -16.62
C ARG A 24 6.54 -6.18 -15.86
N LEU A 25 6.62 -5.56 -14.68
CA LEU A 25 7.75 -5.75 -13.78
C LEU A 25 7.94 -7.25 -13.50
N THR A 26 9.18 -7.68 -13.48
CA THR A 26 9.51 -9.05 -13.06
C THR A 26 9.32 -9.20 -11.56
N GLU A 27 9.16 -10.42 -11.07
CA GLU A 27 9.05 -10.68 -9.63
C GLU A 27 10.25 -10.14 -8.84
N GLU A 28 11.44 -10.21 -9.41
CA GLU A 28 12.67 -9.67 -8.81
C GLU A 28 12.66 -8.14 -8.74
N GLU A 29 12.15 -7.48 -9.77
CA GLU A 29 12.00 -6.02 -9.80
C GLU A 29 10.98 -5.55 -8.77
N ILE A 30 9.83 -6.25 -8.65
CA ILE A 30 8.83 -5.97 -7.62
C ILE A 30 9.43 -6.15 -6.23
N ALA A 31 10.11 -7.26 -5.96
CA ALA A 31 10.73 -7.52 -4.66
C ALA A 31 11.79 -6.46 -4.29
N ARG A 32 12.54 -5.96 -5.28
CA ARG A 32 13.50 -4.87 -5.08
C ARG A 32 12.78 -3.56 -4.76
N GLN A 33 11.71 -3.22 -5.48
CA GLN A 33 10.91 -2.01 -5.22
C GLN A 33 10.28 -2.06 -3.82
N VAL A 34 9.69 -3.20 -3.43
CA VAL A 34 9.18 -3.43 -2.07
C VAL A 34 10.25 -3.11 -1.04
N ARG A 35 11.44 -3.71 -1.17
CA ARG A 35 12.55 -3.47 -0.25
C ARG A 35 12.91 -1.99 -0.15
N THR A 36 13.16 -1.34 -1.28
CA THR A 36 13.56 0.07 -1.33
C THR A 36 12.50 0.96 -0.68
N SER A 37 11.23 0.77 -1.00
CA SER A 37 10.13 1.57 -0.45
C SER A 37 10.00 1.42 1.08
N ILE A 38 10.24 0.21 1.61
CA ILE A 38 10.23 -0.04 3.06
C ILE A 38 11.45 0.59 3.74
N GLU A 39 12.66 0.42 3.16
CA GLU A 39 13.89 1.02 3.69
C GLU A 39 13.82 2.55 3.71
N GLU A 40 13.20 3.15 2.71
CA GLU A 40 12.97 4.60 2.60
C GLU A 40 11.76 5.08 3.41
N ARG A 41 10.97 4.21 4.00
CA ARG A 41 9.70 4.51 4.68
C ARG A 41 8.76 5.34 3.80
N HIS A 42 8.68 5.01 2.54
CA HIS A 42 7.88 5.74 1.57
C HIS A 42 7.12 4.78 0.68
N PHE A 43 5.88 4.46 1.08
CA PHE A 43 5.04 3.54 0.31
C PHE A 43 3.55 3.77 0.52
N THR A 44 2.77 3.31 -0.45
CA THR A 44 1.32 3.31 -0.42
C THR A 44 0.81 1.90 -0.65
N ILE A 45 -0.16 1.47 0.14
CA ILE A 45 -0.89 0.22 -0.06
C ILE A 45 -2.32 0.57 -0.44
N ALA A 46 -2.72 0.21 -1.66
CA ALA A 46 -4.11 0.26 -2.09
C ALA A 46 -4.87 -0.94 -1.52
N VAL A 47 -5.99 -0.69 -0.86
CA VAL A 47 -6.76 -1.71 -0.14
C VAL A 47 -7.99 -2.09 -0.94
N ASP A 48 -8.21 -3.38 -1.13
CA ASP A 48 -9.33 -3.95 -1.88
C ASP A 48 -10.22 -4.89 -1.05
N TRP A 49 -9.74 -5.39 0.09
CA TRP A 49 -10.51 -6.23 1.00
C TRP A 49 -10.41 -5.75 2.44
N MET A 50 -11.50 -5.90 3.19
CA MET A 50 -11.53 -5.74 4.64
C MET A 50 -12.15 -6.96 5.32
N ARG A 51 -11.71 -7.24 6.55
CA ARG A 51 -12.31 -8.24 7.44
C ARG A 51 -12.58 -7.62 8.81
N PRO A 52 -13.84 -7.28 9.11
CA PRO A 52 -14.24 -6.83 10.43
C PRO A 52 -14.04 -7.94 11.47
N TYR A 53 -13.93 -7.56 12.74
CA TYR A 53 -13.87 -8.50 13.84
C TYR A 53 -15.11 -9.40 13.89
N GLY A 54 -14.90 -10.72 13.89
CA GLY A 54 -15.99 -11.70 13.88
C GLY A 54 -16.81 -11.73 12.58
N GLY A 55 -16.48 -10.91 11.58
CA GLY A 55 -17.14 -10.84 10.30
C GLY A 55 -16.45 -11.61 9.18
N MET A 56 -17.12 -11.72 8.05
CA MET A 56 -16.56 -12.31 6.84
C MET A 56 -15.75 -11.27 6.04
N PRO A 57 -14.72 -11.68 5.29
CA PRO A 57 -14.02 -10.80 4.37
C PRO A 57 -14.99 -10.16 3.37
N GLN A 58 -14.82 -8.88 3.08
CA GLN A 58 -15.65 -8.10 2.19
C GLN A 58 -14.78 -7.30 1.24
N HIS A 59 -15.15 -7.27 -0.03
CA HIS A 59 -14.51 -6.39 -1.00
C HIS A 59 -14.91 -4.93 -0.75
N VAL A 60 -13.93 -4.02 -0.85
CA VAL A 60 -14.18 -2.58 -0.73
C VAL A 60 -14.04 -1.90 -2.08
N ASN A 61 -15.05 -1.10 -2.45
CA ASN A 61 -15.18 -0.52 -3.79
C ASN A 61 -14.69 0.94 -3.88
N SER A 62 -13.96 1.41 -2.88
CA SER A 62 -13.44 2.77 -2.82
C SER A 62 -11.92 2.76 -2.92
N ASN A 63 -11.34 3.90 -3.24
CA ASN A 63 -9.90 4.09 -3.29
C ASN A 63 -9.32 4.18 -1.87
N TYR A 64 -9.53 3.14 -1.06
CA TYR A 64 -8.97 3.05 0.27
C TYR A 64 -7.48 2.77 0.19
N GLU A 65 -6.72 3.46 1.03
CA GLU A 65 -5.27 3.35 1.02
C GLU A 65 -4.67 3.61 2.40
N LEU A 66 -3.51 3.04 2.60
CA LEU A 66 -2.62 3.33 3.72
C LEU A 66 -1.32 3.85 3.15
N LYS A 67 -0.86 5.02 3.61
CA LYS A 67 0.43 5.59 3.21
C LYS A 67 1.33 5.74 4.42
N ILE A 68 2.59 5.37 4.24
CA ILE A 68 3.67 5.73 5.14
C ILE A 68 4.60 6.67 4.38
N ASN A 69 4.91 7.80 5.00
CA ASN A 69 5.81 8.80 4.48
C ASN A 69 6.69 9.30 5.62
N ASP A 70 7.91 8.77 5.70
CA ASP A 70 8.84 8.96 6.81
C ASP A 70 8.23 8.56 8.17
N ASP A 71 7.95 9.52 9.03
CA ASP A 71 7.35 9.34 10.34
C ASP A 71 5.85 9.68 10.39
N GLU A 72 5.19 9.80 9.23
CA GLU A 72 3.76 10.10 9.12
C GLU A 72 3.01 8.93 8.49
N LEU A 73 1.90 8.54 9.11
CA LEU A 73 0.93 7.59 8.55
C LEU A 73 -0.33 8.37 8.13
N ASP A 74 -0.72 8.17 6.87
CA ASP A 74 -1.99 8.64 6.32
C ASP A 74 -2.89 7.43 6.08
N SER A 75 -3.89 7.28 6.92
CA SER A 75 -4.85 6.18 6.88
C SER A 75 -6.16 6.68 6.30
N TYR A 76 -6.54 6.17 5.15
CA TYR A 76 -7.86 6.32 4.57
C TYR A 76 -8.48 4.93 4.41
N LEU A 77 -8.97 4.37 5.53
CA LEU A 77 -9.50 3.01 5.60
C LEU A 77 -10.93 3.01 6.15
N PRO A 78 -11.82 2.11 5.67
CA PRO A 78 -13.14 1.97 6.22
C PRO A 78 -13.06 1.31 7.60
N TYR A 79 -13.94 1.69 8.51
CA TYR A 79 -14.05 1.02 9.80
C TYR A 79 -15.45 0.44 9.98
N VAL A 80 -15.52 -0.85 10.26
CA VAL A 80 -16.74 -1.59 10.60
C VAL A 80 -16.46 -2.37 11.88
N GLY A 81 -17.08 -1.98 12.97
CA GLY A 81 -16.90 -2.59 14.29
C GLY A 81 -17.51 -1.72 15.39
N GLU A 82 -17.47 -2.23 16.62
CA GLU A 82 -17.89 -1.48 17.80
C GLU A 82 -16.75 -0.59 18.29
N ALA A 83 -17.07 0.64 18.63
CA ALA A 83 -16.20 1.56 19.35
C ALA A 83 -16.83 1.81 20.73
N TYR A 84 -16.07 1.51 21.78
CA TYR A 84 -16.58 1.57 23.17
C TYR A 84 -16.58 3.02 23.71
N HIS A 85 -15.68 3.86 23.21
CA HIS A 85 -15.63 5.28 23.49
C HIS A 85 -15.56 6.05 22.18
N VAL A 86 -16.62 6.77 21.85
CA VAL A 86 -16.71 7.60 20.65
C VAL A 86 -16.86 9.04 21.07
N PRO A 87 -16.09 9.99 20.51
CA PRO A 87 -16.27 11.41 20.77
C PRO A 87 -17.68 11.87 20.42
N TYR A 88 -18.16 12.91 21.12
CA TYR A 88 -19.47 13.51 20.84
C TYR A 88 -19.49 14.03 19.39
N GLY A 89 -20.44 13.53 18.59
CA GLY A 89 -20.54 13.87 17.17
C GLY A 89 -19.99 12.80 16.21
N GLY A 90 -19.51 11.67 16.72
CA GLY A 90 -18.93 10.56 15.94
C GLY A 90 -17.42 10.61 15.86
N GLY A 91 -16.78 9.48 15.56
CA GLY A 91 -15.33 9.37 15.41
C GLY A 91 -14.89 9.37 13.94
N LYS A 92 -13.62 9.68 13.72
CA LYS A 92 -12.98 9.64 12.37
C LYS A 92 -12.78 8.21 11.86
N GLY A 93 -12.95 7.21 12.74
CA GLY A 93 -12.66 5.81 12.41
C GLY A 93 -11.17 5.62 12.11
N LEU A 94 -10.87 5.05 10.94
CA LEU A 94 -9.51 4.89 10.41
C LEU A 94 -9.21 5.89 9.27
N ASN A 95 -9.85 7.06 9.29
CA ASN A 95 -9.62 8.13 8.32
C ASN A 95 -8.95 9.31 9.04
N PHE A 96 -7.62 9.26 9.09
CA PHE A 96 -6.81 10.29 9.74
C PHE A 96 -5.36 10.25 9.25
N LYS A 97 -4.65 11.34 9.55
CA LYS A 97 -3.21 11.49 9.35
C LYS A 97 -2.57 11.81 10.71
N ALA A 98 -1.53 11.08 11.07
CA ALA A 98 -0.85 11.28 12.34
C ALA A 98 0.61 10.81 12.32
N GLN A 99 1.40 11.27 13.30
CA GLN A 99 2.80 10.89 13.46
C GLN A 99 2.92 9.46 14.00
N ILE A 100 3.79 8.70 13.38
CA ILE A 100 4.15 7.35 13.79
C ILE A 100 5.04 7.42 15.04
N ARG A 101 4.82 6.47 15.96
CA ARG A 101 5.71 6.19 17.10
C ARG A 101 6.11 4.72 17.09
N ASN A 102 7.24 4.43 17.71
CA ASN A 102 7.71 3.05 17.90
C ASN A 102 7.75 2.22 16.60
N TYR A 103 8.18 2.84 15.49
CA TYR A 103 8.28 2.15 14.21
C TYR A 103 9.36 1.08 14.24
N SER A 104 9.02 -0.13 13.84
CA SER A 104 9.95 -1.25 13.69
C SER A 104 9.68 -2.04 12.42
N VAL A 105 10.73 -2.52 11.79
CA VAL A 105 10.68 -3.38 10.60
C VAL A 105 11.43 -4.67 10.89
N THR A 106 10.78 -5.80 10.63
CA THR A 106 11.38 -7.13 10.74
C THR A 106 11.37 -7.81 9.38
N PHE A 107 12.54 -8.23 8.92
CA PHE A 107 12.66 -9.06 7.73
C PHE A 107 12.24 -10.50 8.02
N ALA A 108 11.19 -10.98 7.38
CA ALA A 108 10.62 -12.31 7.54
C ALA A 108 11.11 -13.31 6.47
N GLY A 109 12.30 -13.09 5.92
CA GLY A 109 12.90 -13.94 4.90
C GLY A 109 12.10 -13.95 3.59
N ASN A 110 11.81 -15.14 3.07
CA ASN A 110 11.04 -15.29 1.82
C ASN A 110 9.58 -14.76 1.92
N ASN A 111 9.09 -14.50 3.13
CA ASN A 111 7.75 -13.97 3.37
C ASN A 111 7.68 -12.43 3.30
N GLY A 112 8.82 -11.74 3.09
CA GLY A 112 8.85 -10.27 2.98
C GLY A 112 9.16 -9.58 4.31
N TYR A 113 8.38 -8.56 4.68
CA TYR A 113 8.62 -7.65 5.78
C TYR A 113 7.41 -7.56 6.70
N ILE A 114 7.66 -7.33 7.98
CA ILE A 114 6.64 -7.02 8.98
C ILE A 114 6.98 -5.65 9.56
N ASP A 115 6.15 -4.67 9.26
CA ASP A 115 6.23 -3.33 9.80
C ASP A 115 5.24 -3.19 10.95
N GLU A 116 5.70 -2.67 12.07
CA GLU A 116 4.86 -2.46 13.25
C GLU A 116 5.05 -1.03 13.74
N CYS A 117 3.94 -0.35 14.06
CA CYS A 117 4.00 1.00 14.59
C CYS A 117 2.79 1.36 15.44
N ASP A 118 3.01 2.28 16.39
CA ASP A 118 1.97 2.95 17.15
C ASP A 118 1.66 4.30 16.50
N VAL A 119 0.39 4.60 16.33
CA VAL A 119 -0.09 5.85 15.74
C VAL A 119 -1.13 6.50 16.63
N PRO A 120 -0.72 7.39 17.53
CA PRO A 120 -1.66 8.13 18.37
C PRO A 120 -2.33 9.24 17.57
N ASN A 121 -3.63 9.40 17.76
CA ASN A 121 -4.37 10.57 17.33
C ASN A 121 -5.16 11.19 18.50
N ASP A 122 -6.07 12.11 18.20
CA ASP A 122 -6.91 12.79 19.20
C ASP A 122 -7.99 11.87 19.82
N GLU A 123 -8.24 10.68 19.26
CA GLU A 123 -9.27 9.75 19.73
C GLU A 123 -8.72 8.53 20.45
N ASP A 124 -7.61 7.95 19.99
CA ASP A 124 -7.05 6.69 20.46
C ASP A 124 -5.57 6.54 20.11
N VAL A 125 -4.98 5.44 20.53
CA VAL A 125 -3.69 4.97 20.04
C VAL A 125 -3.93 3.71 19.22
N PHE A 126 -3.67 3.83 17.93
CA PHE A 126 -3.79 2.73 16.99
C PHE A 126 -2.47 1.99 16.87
N TYR A 127 -2.53 0.68 16.86
CA TYR A 127 -1.42 -0.19 16.56
C TYR A 127 -1.63 -0.80 15.19
N TYR A 128 -0.68 -0.59 14.30
CA TYR A 128 -0.65 -1.16 12.95
C TYR A 128 0.42 -2.23 12.86
N ARG A 129 0.05 -3.38 12.29
CA ARG A 129 0.97 -4.41 11.86
C ARG A 129 0.74 -4.68 10.39
N ILE A 130 1.75 -4.42 9.58
CA ILE A 130 1.67 -4.48 8.13
C ILE A 130 2.61 -5.58 7.65
N ASN A 131 2.05 -6.68 7.16
CA ASN A 131 2.81 -7.75 6.55
C ASN A 131 2.88 -7.49 5.05
N ILE A 132 4.07 -7.15 4.53
CA ILE A 132 4.31 -6.83 3.13
C ILE A 132 5.11 -7.97 2.51
N PHE A 133 4.53 -8.65 1.53
CA PHE A 133 5.17 -9.74 0.82
C PHE A 133 6.09 -9.23 -0.30
N ASN A 134 7.07 -10.02 -0.71
CA ASN A 134 7.96 -9.68 -1.83
C ASN A 134 7.23 -9.47 -3.16
N SER A 135 6.00 -9.97 -3.27
CA SER A 135 5.12 -9.75 -4.44
C SER A 135 4.42 -8.39 -4.44
N GLY A 136 4.61 -7.55 -3.42
CA GLY A 136 3.88 -6.30 -3.22
C GLY A 136 2.52 -6.47 -2.55
N LYS A 137 2.00 -7.68 -2.37
CA LYS A 137 0.78 -7.91 -1.59
C LYS A 137 1.00 -7.57 -0.14
N ALA A 138 -0.06 -7.09 0.52
CA ALA A 138 0.01 -6.69 1.92
C ALA A 138 -1.21 -7.11 2.72
N ILE A 139 -1.00 -7.37 4.01
CA ILE A 139 -2.04 -7.56 5.01
C ILE A 139 -1.79 -6.51 6.09
N ILE A 140 -2.82 -5.73 6.41
CA ILE A 140 -2.78 -4.69 7.42
C ILE A 140 -3.72 -5.10 8.54
N ASP A 141 -3.19 -5.32 9.74
CA ASP A 141 -3.97 -5.55 10.94
C ASP A 141 -3.93 -4.30 11.80
N VAL A 142 -5.09 -3.85 12.27
CA VAL A 142 -5.24 -2.64 13.07
C VAL A 142 -5.94 -2.97 14.38
N TRP A 143 -5.32 -2.56 15.48
CA TRP A 143 -5.89 -2.62 16.83
C TRP A 143 -5.94 -1.24 17.44
N ALA A 144 -6.89 -1.03 18.32
CA ALA A 144 -6.94 0.12 19.17
C ALA A 144 -7.53 -0.30 20.53
N ARG A 145 -7.32 0.50 21.57
CA ARG A 145 -7.75 0.14 22.91
C ARG A 145 -9.28 0.08 23.04
N ASP A 146 -9.94 1.04 22.42
CA ASP A 146 -11.38 1.25 22.60
C ASP A 146 -12.20 0.87 21.36
N ARG A 147 -11.67 -0.01 20.50
CA ARG A 147 -12.33 -0.46 19.26
C ARG A 147 -12.05 -1.91 18.96
N ASN A 148 -12.98 -2.56 18.28
CA ASN A 148 -12.74 -3.90 17.75
C ASN A 148 -11.62 -3.87 16.70
N PRO A 149 -10.74 -4.90 16.67
CA PRO A 149 -9.73 -5.01 15.64
C PRO A 149 -10.33 -5.19 14.24
N ILE A 150 -9.58 -4.81 13.23
CA ILE A 150 -9.96 -4.98 11.83
C ILE A 150 -8.72 -5.29 10.99
N SER A 151 -8.88 -6.13 9.97
CA SER A 151 -7.82 -6.47 9.03
C SER A 151 -8.19 -6.06 7.63
N PHE A 152 -7.15 -5.74 6.84
CA PHE A 152 -7.27 -5.38 5.44
C PHE A 152 -6.30 -6.18 4.59
N GLN A 153 -6.62 -6.33 3.30
CA GLN A 153 -5.70 -6.84 2.29
C GLN A 153 -5.63 -5.84 1.14
N GLY A 154 -4.46 -5.78 0.52
CA GLY A 154 -4.23 -4.88 -0.59
C GLY A 154 -2.88 -5.14 -1.25
N GLU A 155 -2.46 -4.20 -2.08
CA GLU A 155 -1.19 -4.27 -2.82
C GLU A 155 -0.47 -2.92 -2.76
N MET A 156 0.86 -2.97 -2.74
CA MET A 156 1.69 -1.77 -2.89
C MET A 156 1.49 -1.14 -4.27
N VAL A 157 1.47 0.17 -4.31
CA VAL A 157 1.43 0.97 -5.53
C VAL A 157 2.86 1.37 -5.88
N PHE A 158 3.30 1.03 -7.10
CA PHE A 158 4.63 1.35 -7.64
C PHE A 158 4.56 2.35 -8.77
#